data_ce7dec3954eb7fe1c71586d07ada9117
#
_entry.id   ce7dec3954eb7fe1c71586d07ada9117
#
_cell.length_a   1.000
_cell.length_b   1.000
_cell.length_c   1.000
_cell.angle_alpha   90.00
_cell.angle_beta   90.00
_cell.angle_gamma   90.00
#
_symmetry.space_group_name_H-M   'P 1'
#
loop_
_entity.id
_entity.type
_entity.pdbx_description
1 polymer ?
#
loop_
_entity_poly.entity_id
_entity_poly.type
_entity_poly.pdbx_seq_one_letter_code
_entity_poly.pdbx_strand_id
1 'polypeptide(L)'
;MSINMNSKRWCNFEKLGEAIAVQFQAEEESIHGSSHWRQVERNGLILSARTGADVLVVRLFAWFHDSRRINDCTDPGHGIRGAEYAAGLRGELFDLEDTAFQSLTYACTWHTDKVHSDDITIGTCWDADRLDLGRVGIVPSHDFMSTQDGKELAHAGGML
;
A
#
# COMPACT_ATOMS: atom_id res chain seq x y z
N MET A 1 19.55 -16.86 27.33
CA MET A 1 18.13 -17.21 27.01
C MET A 1 17.49 -16.04 26.31
N SER A 2 17.34 -16.11 25.00
CA SER A 2 16.64 -15.10 24.24
C SER A 2 15.15 -15.26 24.49
N ILE A 3 14.57 -14.29 25.17
CA ILE A 3 13.11 -14.21 25.31
C ILE A 3 12.60 -13.89 23.90
N ASN A 4 11.99 -14.89 23.28
CA ASN A 4 11.25 -14.73 22.05
C ASN A 4 10.03 -13.83 22.38
N MET A 5 10.22 -12.53 22.29
CA MET A 5 9.09 -11.60 22.34
C MET A 5 8.31 -11.85 21.08
N ASN A 6 7.25 -12.62 21.23
CA ASN A 6 6.25 -12.90 20.24
C ASN A 6 5.75 -11.54 19.72
N SER A 7 6.34 -11.03 18.66
CA SER A 7 5.93 -9.77 18.05
C SER A 7 4.48 -9.95 17.61
N LYS A 8 3.58 -9.23 18.26
CA LYS A 8 2.14 -9.33 17.96
C LYS A 8 1.92 -8.70 16.59
N ARG A 9 1.70 -9.53 15.59
CA ARG A 9 1.26 -9.11 14.26
C ARG A 9 -0.26 -9.10 14.23
N TRP A 10 -0.85 -7.93 14.11
CA TRP A 10 -2.30 -7.79 14.06
C TRP A 10 -2.71 -6.46 13.42
N CYS A 11 -3.93 -6.37 12.96
CA CYS A 11 -4.57 -5.12 12.54
C CYS A 11 -6.09 -5.21 12.77
N ASN A 12 -6.66 -4.15 13.32
CA ASN A 12 -8.09 -3.93 13.32
C ASN A 12 -8.47 -3.11 12.08
N PHE A 13 -8.70 -3.79 10.97
CA PHE A 13 -8.97 -3.12 9.67
C PHE A 13 -10.25 -2.30 9.66
N GLU A 14 -11.27 -2.66 10.42
CA GLU A 14 -12.50 -1.87 10.53
C GLU A 14 -12.20 -0.50 11.14
N LYS A 15 -11.61 -0.48 12.32
CA LYS A 15 -11.22 0.78 12.99
C LYS A 15 -10.17 1.57 12.23
N LEU A 16 -9.23 0.89 11.58
CA LEU A 16 -8.23 1.54 10.74
C LEU A 16 -8.89 2.25 9.56
N GLY A 17 -9.80 1.60 8.86
CA GLY A 17 -10.53 2.19 7.74
C GLY A 17 -11.36 3.41 8.19
N GLU A 18 -12.04 3.32 9.33
CA GLU A 18 -12.78 4.44 9.92
C GLU A 18 -11.85 5.62 10.26
N ALA A 19 -10.72 5.36 10.92
CA ALA A 19 -9.75 6.38 11.29
C ALA A 19 -9.18 7.10 10.06
N ILE A 20 -8.82 6.35 9.01
CA ILE A 20 -8.31 6.93 7.78
C ILE A 20 -9.39 7.77 7.08
N ALA A 21 -10.61 7.26 6.97
CA ALA A 21 -11.71 7.96 6.30
C ALA A 21 -12.05 9.30 6.98
N VAL A 22 -12.07 9.32 8.31
CA VAL A 22 -12.41 10.53 9.09
C VAL A 22 -11.40 11.66 8.87
N GLN A 23 -10.12 11.35 8.72
CA GLN A 23 -9.05 12.36 8.57
C GLN A 23 -8.66 12.64 7.13
N PHE A 24 -9.17 11.90 6.13
CA PHE A 24 -8.84 12.08 4.74
C PHE A 24 -9.28 13.45 4.24
N GLN A 25 -8.35 14.23 3.67
CA GLN A 25 -8.55 15.65 3.37
C GLN A 25 -8.91 15.94 1.91
N ALA A 26 -8.67 15.00 1.00
CA ALA A 26 -9.09 15.17 -0.38
C ALA A 26 -10.62 15.07 -0.51
N GLU A 27 -11.15 15.40 -1.68
CA GLU A 27 -12.59 15.40 -1.93
C GLU A 27 -13.24 14.03 -1.72
N GLU A 28 -14.53 13.99 -1.40
CA GLU A 28 -15.27 12.77 -1.12
C GLU A 28 -15.20 11.75 -2.28
N GLU A 29 -15.19 12.22 -3.52
CA GLU A 29 -15.07 11.40 -4.74
C GLU A 29 -13.62 11.35 -5.28
N SER A 30 -12.63 11.54 -4.41
CA SER A 30 -11.22 11.50 -4.79
C SER A 30 -10.85 10.18 -5.47
N ILE A 31 -10.09 10.27 -6.56
CA ILE A 31 -9.48 9.11 -7.23
C ILE A 31 -8.42 8.42 -6.35
N HIS A 32 -8.02 9.04 -5.25
CA HIS A 32 -7.10 8.51 -4.22
C HIS A 32 -7.80 8.13 -2.91
N GLY A 33 -9.13 8.06 -2.90
CA GLY A 33 -9.95 7.78 -1.74
C GLY A 33 -10.17 6.28 -1.48
N SER A 34 -11.21 5.99 -0.70
CA SER A 34 -11.48 4.64 -0.18
C SER A 34 -11.70 3.59 -1.27
N SER A 35 -12.25 3.96 -2.40
CA SER A 35 -12.45 3.06 -3.55
C SER A 35 -11.10 2.57 -4.09
N HIS A 36 -10.13 3.46 -4.22
CA HIS A 36 -8.76 3.15 -4.61
C HIS A 36 -8.06 2.26 -3.57
N TRP A 37 -8.12 2.60 -2.27
CA TRP A 37 -7.48 1.81 -1.21
C TRP A 37 -7.96 0.37 -1.20
N ARG A 38 -9.26 0.14 -1.35
CA ARG A 38 -9.86 -1.20 -1.42
C ARG A 38 -9.42 -1.97 -2.66
N GLN A 39 -9.31 -1.29 -3.81
CA GLN A 39 -8.83 -1.93 -5.02
C GLN A 39 -7.34 -2.30 -4.92
N VAL A 40 -6.52 -1.43 -4.35
CA VAL A 40 -5.10 -1.73 -4.09
C VAL A 40 -4.96 -2.90 -3.11
N GLU A 41 -5.77 -2.95 -2.05
CA GLU A 41 -5.80 -4.10 -1.14
C GLU A 41 -6.15 -5.40 -1.86
N ARG A 42 -7.18 -5.38 -2.70
CA ARG A 42 -7.59 -6.54 -3.51
C ARG A 42 -6.48 -6.99 -4.46
N ASN A 43 -5.88 -6.07 -5.20
CA ASN A 43 -4.75 -6.35 -6.07
C ASN A 43 -3.59 -6.95 -5.28
N GLY A 44 -3.29 -6.37 -4.13
CA GLY A 44 -2.23 -6.82 -3.23
C GLY A 44 -2.45 -8.24 -2.69
N LEU A 45 -3.68 -8.58 -2.33
CA LEU A 45 -4.02 -9.95 -1.90
C LEU A 45 -3.82 -10.98 -3.01
N ILE A 46 -4.23 -10.66 -4.24
CA ILE A 46 -4.04 -11.53 -5.40
C ILE A 46 -2.55 -11.71 -5.71
N LEU A 47 -1.80 -10.61 -5.73
CA LEU A 47 -0.36 -10.65 -5.98
C LEU A 47 0.40 -11.39 -4.88
N SER A 48 0.10 -11.13 -3.60
CA SER A 48 0.77 -11.78 -2.48
C SER A 48 0.62 -13.29 -2.48
N ALA A 49 -0.53 -13.80 -2.93
CA ALA A 49 -0.75 -15.25 -3.08
C ALA A 49 0.19 -15.88 -4.11
N ARG A 50 0.68 -15.11 -5.07
CA ARG A 50 1.62 -15.55 -6.11
C ARG A 50 3.08 -15.28 -5.74
N THR A 51 3.37 -14.10 -5.22
CA THR A 51 4.73 -13.63 -4.96
C THR A 51 5.32 -14.13 -3.64
N GLY A 52 4.47 -14.49 -2.68
CA GLY A 52 4.88 -14.80 -1.31
C GLY A 52 5.20 -13.55 -0.47
N ALA A 53 4.78 -12.37 -0.91
CA ALA A 53 4.93 -11.12 -0.16
C ALA A 53 4.22 -11.16 1.19
N ASP A 54 4.67 -10.32 2.12
CA ASP A 54 4.05 -10.17 3.44
C ASP A 54 2.65 -9.56 3.31
N VAL A 55 1.64 -10.39 3.44
CA VAL A 55 0.22 -10.03 3.23
C VAL A 55 -0.21 -8.88 4.14
N LEU A 56 0.21 -8.87 5.40
CA LEU A 56 -0.20 -7.82 6.34
C LEU A 56 0.43 -6.47 5.96
N VAL A 57 1.70 -6.46 5.58
CA VAL A 57 2.37 -5.24 5.08
C VAL A 57 1.69 -4.73 3.82
N VAL A 58 1.39 -5.60 2.86
CA VAL A 58 0.73 -5.21 1.60
C VAL A 58 -0.67 -4.63 1.85
N ARG A 59 -1.45 -5.22 2.75
CA ARG A 59 -2.76 -4.69 3.14
C ARG A 59 -2.65 -3.33 3.83
N LEU A 60 -1.74 -3.18 4.77
CA LEU A 60 -1.50 -1.91 5.46
C LEU A 60 -1.02 -0.82 4.48
N PHE A 61 -0.14 -1.18 3.54
CA PHE A 61 0.27 -0.26 2.47
C PHE A 61 -0.94 0.26 1.68
N ALA A 62 -1.86 -0.61 1.29
CA ALA A 62 -3.04 -0.23 0.53
C ALA A 62 -3.84 0.88 1.24
N TRP A 63 -3.98 0.80 2.55
CA TRP A 63 -4.73 1.77 3.36
C TRP A 63 -3.94 3.04 3.67
N PHE A 64 -2.61 2.97 3.83
CA PHE A 64 -1.81 4.11 4.28
C PHE A 64 -1.18 4.94 3.17
N HIS A 65 -0.84 4.36 2.01
CA HIS A 65 0.01 5.04 1.02
C HIS A 65 -0.53 6.39 0.54
N ASP A 66 -1.83 6.50 0.34
CA ASP A 66 -2.54 7.72 -0.09
C ASP A 66 -3.40 8.36 1.01
N SER A 67 -3.36 7.83 2.26
CA SER A 67 -4.24 8.25 3.37
C SER A 67 -4.11 9.72 3.77
N ARG A 68 -3.00 10.35 3.43
CA ARG A 68 -2.69 11.75 3.76
C ARG A 68 -2.56 12.64 2.53
N ARG A 69 -3.17 12.25 1.41
CA ARG A 69 -3.31 13.15 0.28
C ARG A 69 -4.24 14.32 0.62
N ILE A 70 -3.90 15.49 0.08
CA ILE A 70 -4.67 16.72 0.27
C ILE A 70 -5.39 17.16 -1.02
N ASN A 71 -5.03 16.60 -2.17
CA ASN A 71 -5.68 16.84 -3.46
C ASN A 71 -5.43 15.66 -4.41
N ASP A 72 -6.09 15.68 -5.57
CA ASP A 72 -5.96 14.65 -6.62
C ASP A 72 -4.90 14.99 -7.68
N CYS A 73 -4.24 16.12 -7.55
CA CYS A 73 -3.20 16.58 -8.47
C CYS A 73 -1.81 16.24 -7.93
N THR A 74 -0.83 17.08 -8.21
CA THR A 74 0.52 16.95 -7.64
C THR A 74 0.47 17.22 -6.13
N ASP A 75 0.91 16.25 -5.37
CA ASP A 75 0.97 16.32 -3.91
C ASP A 75 2.28 15.72 -3.40
N PRO A 76 3.40 16.48 -3.49
CA PRO A 76 4.69 16.02 -3.01
C PRO A 76 4.64 15.67 -1.51
N GLY A 77 5.29 14.57 -1.14
CA GLY A 77 5.38 14.17 0.26
C GLY A 77 4.13 13.47 0.82
N HIS A 78 3.10 13.21 0.02
CA HIS A 78 1.93 12.48 0.54
C HIS A 78 2.28 11.09 1.06
N GLY A 79 3.23 10.39 0.40
CA GLY A 79 3.71 9.09 0.86
C GLY A 79 4.43 9.16 2.20
N ILE A 80 5.26 10.17 2.42
CA ILE A 80 5.92 10.43 3.71
C ILE A 80 4.87 10.67 4.79
N ARG A 81 3.87 11.50 4.53
CA ARG A 81 2.78 11.77 5.48
C ARG A 81 1.97 10.51 5.79
N GLY A 82 1.74 9.65 4.81
CA GLY A 82 1.11 8.34 5.02
C GLY A 82 1.93 7.42 5.91
N ALA A 83 3.25 7.38 5.70
CA ALA A 83 4.17 6.61 6.54
C ALA A 83 4.22 7.14 7.99
N GLU A 84 4.25 8.44 8.17
CA GLU A 84 4.21 9.10 9.49
C GLU A 84 2.89 8.82 10.22
N TYR A 85 1.79 8.82 9.50
CA TYR A 85 0.48 8.49 10.05
C TYR A 85 0.42 7.02 10.49
N ALA A 86 0.98 6.10 9.70
CA ALA A 86 1.11 4.71 10.10
C ALA A 86 1.94 4.56 11.39
N ALA A 87 3.06 5.29 11.49
CA ALA A 87 3.89 5.28 12.70
C ALA A 87 3.13 5.72 13.95
N GLY A 88 2.25 6.71 13.82
CA GLY A 88 1.41 7.19 14.92
C GLY A 88 0.34 6.20 15.37
N LEU A 89 -0.11 5.31 14.51
CA LEU A 89 -1.15 4.31 14.80
C LEU A 89 -0.60 2.93 15.15
N ARG A 90 0.71 2.71 14.99
CA ARG A 90 1.36 1.45 15.38
C ARG A 90 1.24 1.23 16.90
N GLY A 91 0.83 0.04 17.29
CA GLY A 91 0.56 -0.33 18.68
C GLY A 91 -0.86 0.04 19.14
N GLU A 92 -1.59 0.84 18.39
CA GLU A 92 -2.96 1.24 18.68
C GLU A 92 -4.00 0.55 17.80
N LEU A 93 -3.83 0.61 16.49
CA LEU A 93 -4.75 0.01 15.51
C LEU A 93 -4.15 -1.17 14.74
N PHE A 94 -2.84 -1.31 14.74
CA PHE A 94 -2.11 -2.45 14.21
C PHE A 94 -0.75 -2.57 14.88
N ASP A 95 -0.10 -3.72 14.72
CA ASP A 95 1.31 -3.88 15.06
C ASP A 95 2.02 -4.85 14.11
N LEU A 96 3.30 -4.62 13.93
CA LEU A 96 4.25 -5.39 13.12
C LEU A 96 5.59 -5.44 13.85
N GLU A 97 6.39 -6.47 13.59
CA GLU A 97 7.81 -6.43 13.94
C GLU A 97 8.55 -5.31 13.19
N ASP A 98 9.66 -4.83 13.74
CA ASP A 98 10.35 -3.63 13.24
C ASP A 98 10.77 -3.73 11.78
N THR A 99 11.23 -4.88 11.31
CA THR A 99 11.63 -5.09 9.91
C THR A 99 10.46 -4.96 8.95
N ALA A 100 9.32 -5.54 9.27
CA ALA A 100 8.10 -5.42 8.47
C ALA A 100 7.55 -3.99 8.52
N PHE A 101 7.62 -3.33 9.66
CA PHE A 101 7.21 -1.93 9.78
C PHE A 101 8.11 -1.00 8.95
N GLN A 102 9.42 -1.24 8.91
CA GLN A 102 10.34 -0.51 8.03
C GLN A 102 9.98 -0.71 6.56
N SER A 103 9.63 -1.93 6.14
CA SER A 103 9.16 -2.19 4.77
C SER A 103 7.89 -1.43 4.45
N LEU A 104 6.93 -1.37 5.37
CA LEU A 104 5.69 -0.61 5.22
C LEU A 104 5.96 0.88 5.02
N THR A 105 6.74 1.48 5.90
CA THR A 105 7.05 2.92 5.84
C THR A 105 7.86 3.28 4.60
N TYR A 106 8.80 2.43 4.20
CA TYR A 106 9.55 2.60 2.96
C TYR A 106 8.63 2.51 1.73
N ALA A 107 7.77 1.51 1.68
CA ALA A 107 6.82 1.36 0.58
C ALA A 107 5.90 2.58 0.43
N CYS A 108 5.34 3.08 1.53
CA CYS A 108 4.50 4.28 1.52
C CYS A 108 5.29 5.53 1.07
N THR A 109 6.47 5.74 1.64
CA THR A 109 7.29 6.92 1.36
C THR A 109 7.65 7.04 -0.12
N TRP A 110 8.01 5.94 -0.77
CA TRP A 110 8.63 5.95 -2.09
C TRP A 110 7.74 5.46 -3.24
N HIS A 111 6.47 5.15 -2.99
CA HIS A 111 5.60 4.54 -4.00
C HIS A 111 5.42 5.40 -5.27
N THR A 112 5.54 6.71 -5.15
CA THR A 112 5.44 7.65 -6.29
C THR A 112 6.81 7.94 -6.92
N ASP A 113 7.86 8.06 -6.10
CA ASP A 113 9.14 8.60 -6.55
C ASP A 113 10.10 7.54 -7.05
N LYS A 114 9.93 6.28 -6.65
CA LYS A 114 10.75 5.15 -7.11
C LYS A 114 9.96 4.24 -8.05
N VAL A 115 10.64 3.70 -9.06
CA VAL A 115 9.98 2.86 -10.07
C VAL A 115 9.93 1.40 -9.64
N HIS A 116 11.06 0.81 -9.23
CA HIS A 116 11.18 -0.61 -8.93
C HIS A 116 11.76 -0.86 -7.55
N SER A 117 11.45 -2.02 -7.00
CA SER A 117 12.08 -2.59 -5.81
C SER A 117 12.40 -4.06 -6.04
N ASP A 118 13.59 -4.49 -5.59
CA ASP A 118 13.99 -5.91 -5.56
C ASP A 118 13.43 -6.64 -4.33
N ASP A 119 12.96 -5.91 -3.32
CA ASP A 119 12.24 -6.49 -2.18
C ASP A 119 10.86 -6.93 -2.63
N ILE A 120 10.54 -8.22 -2.42
CA ILE A 120 9.30 -8.81 -2.92
C ILE A 120 8.04 -8.18 -2.30
N THR A 121 8.08 -7.80 -1.04
CA THR A 121 6.95 -7.19 -0.35
C THR A 121 6.74 -5.74 -0.82
N ILE A 122 7.80 -4.94 -0.87
CA ILE A 122 7.74 -3.57 -1.37
C ILE A 122 7.33 -3.55 -2.86
N GLY A 123 7.93 -4.41 -3.67
CA GLY A 123 7.59 -4.55 -5.09
C GLY A 123 6.12 -4.92 -5.28
N THR A 124 5.58 -5.84 -4.48
CA THR A 124 4.16 -6.22 -4.51
C THR A 124 3.25 -5.05 -4.12
N CYS A 125 3.63 -4.26 -3.11
CA CYS A 125 2.91 -3.05 -2.74
C CYS A 125 2.77 -2.08 -3.92
N TRP A 126 3.87 -1.76 -4.56
CA TRP A 126 3.90 -0.82 -5.68
C TRP A 126 3.19 -1.34 -6.93
N ASP A 127 3.31 -2.62 -7.21
CA ASP A 127 2.58 -3.25 -8.32
C ASP A 127 1.06 -3.23 -8.07
N ALA A 128 0.62 -3.51 -6.85
CA ALA A 128 -0.79 -3.47 -6.46
C ALA A 128 -1.41 -2.08 -6.70
N ASP A 129 -0.69 -1.02 -6.37
CA ASP A 129 -1.11 0.36 -6.60
C ASP A 129 -1.18 0.67 -8.10
N ARG A 130 -0.13 0.36 -8.84
CA ARG A 130 -0.04 0.64 -10.29
C ARG A 130 -1.01 -0.15 -11.15
N LEU A 131 -1.43 -1.33 -10.72
CA LEU A 131 -2.47 -2.10 -11.40
C LEU A 131 -3.85 -1.43 -11.36
N ASP A 132 -4.06 -0.46 -10.47
CA ASP A 132 -5.31 0.32 -10.42
C ASP A 132 -5.26 1.64 -11.25
N LEU A 133 -4.26 1.83 -12.08
CA LEU A 133 -4.16 3.00 -12.97
C LEU A 133 -5.33 3.09 -13.98
N GLY A 134 -6.04 2.00 -14.22
CA GLY A 134 -7.25 1.97 -15.02
C GLY A 134 -8.34 2.93 -14.52
N ARG A 135 -8.37 3.23 -13.22
CA ARG A 135 -9.32 4.20 -12.62
C ARG A 135 -9.17 5.61 -13.19
N VAL A 136 -7.99 5.94 -13.69
CA VAL A 136 -7.67 7.24 -14.32
C VAL A 136 -7.45 7.13 -15.83
N GLY A 137 -7.86 6.02 -16.44
CA GLY A 137 -7.78 5.81 -17.88
C GLY A 137 -6.39 5.42 -18.40
N ILE A 138 -5.48 5.00 -17.52
CA ILE A 138 -4.13 4.59 -17.89
C ILE A 138 -4.04 3.06 -17.87
N VAL A 139 -3.58 2.47 -18.97
CA VAL A 139 -3.27 1.04 -19.02
C VAL A 139 -1.95 0.79 -18.26
N PRO A 140 -1.94 -0.09 -17.24
CA PRO A 140 -0.71 -0.41 -16.53
C PRO A 140 0.35 -0.96 -17.47
N SER A 141 1.58 -0.47 -17.35
CA SER A 141 2.71 -0.93 -18.16
C SER A 141 3.58 -1.88 -17.35
N HIS A 142 3.95 -3.02 -17.96
CA HIS A 142 4.86 -3.98 -17.35
C HIS A 142 6.23 -3.37 -17.00
N ASP A 143 6.67 -2.34 -17.72
CA ASP A 143 7.95 -1.66 -17.47
C ASP A 143 8.02 -0.97 -16.10
N PHE A 144 6.87 -0.65 -15.50
CA PHE A 144 6.77 -0.04 -14.18
C PHE A 144 6.49 -1.04 -13.07
N MET A 145 6.38 -2.34 -13.38
CA MET A 145 6.15 -3.38 -12.39
C MET A 145 7.46 -3.93 -11.85
N SER A 146 7.49 -4.20 -10.54
CA SER A 146 8.64 -4.75 -9.85
C SER A 146 8.69 -6.27 -9.92
N THR A 147 7.54 -6.93 -9.79
CA THR A 147 7.44 -8.39 -9.71
C THR A 147 7.09 -9.01 -11.08
N GLN A 148 7.47 -10.28 -11.27
CA GLN A 148 7.07 -11.01 -12.47
C GLN A 148 5.56 -11.14 -12.59
N ASP A 149 4.88 -11.43 -11.48
CA ASP A 149 3.42 -11.53 -11.45
C ASP A 149 2.74 -10.19 -11.76
N GLY A 150 3.28 -9.07 -11.25
CA GLY A 150 2.82 -7.73 -11.60
C GLY A 150 2.96 -7.42 -13.09
N LYS A 151 4.08 -7.81 -13.70
CA LYS A 151 4.32 -7.67 -15.15
C LYS A 151 3.31 -8.46 -15.98
N GLU A 152 3.04 -9.69 -15.59
CA GLU A 152 2.06 -10.54 -16.27
C GLU A 152 0.64 -9.96 -16.19
N LEU A 153 0.22 -9.49 -15.01
CA LEU A 153 -1.09 -8.88 -14.83
C LEU A 153 -1.22 -7.54 -15.56
N ALA A 154 -0.18 -6.72 -15.58
CA ALA A 154 -0.15 -5.49 -16.37
C ALA A 154 -0.28 -5.77 -17.86
N HIS A 155 0.41 -6.81 -18.36
CA HIS A 155 0.30 -7.25 -19.76
C HIS A 155 -1.11 -7.72 -20.12
N ALA A 156 -1.84 -8.32 -19.18
CA ALA A 156 -3.24 -8.73 -19.35
C ALA A 156 -4.23 -7.55 -19.24
N GLY A 157 -3.77 -6.29 -19.09
CA GLY A 157 -4.60 -5.09 -19.01
C GLY A 157 -4.93 -4.64 -17.57
N GLY A 158 -4.35 -5.26 -16.55
CA GLY A 158 -4.53 -4.87 -15.15
C GLY A 158 -5.91 -5.15 -14.58
N MET A 159 -6.74 -5.91 -15.26
CA MET A 159 -8.05 -6.33 -14.74
C MET A 159 -7.91 -7.52 -13.80
N LEU A 160 -8.25 -7.29 -12.53
CA LEU A 160 -8.28 -8.31 -11.47
C LEU A 160 -9.68 -8.46 -10.88
#